data_f93d8fe85507b6eab3fcb69524d1b0fe
#
_entry.id   f93d8fe85507b6eab3fcb69524d1b0fe
#
_cell.length_a   1.000
_cell.length_b   1.000
_cell.length_c   1.000
_cell.angle_alpha   90.00
_cell.angle_beta   90.00
_cell.angle_gamma   90.00
#
_symmetry.space_group_name_H-M   'P 1'
#
loop_
_entity.id
_entity.type
_entity.pdbx_description
1 polymer ?
#
loop_
_entity_poly.entity_id
_entity_poly.type
_entity_poly.pdbx_seq_one_letter_code
_entity_poly.pdbx_strand_id
1 'polypeptide(L)'
;VKDCYDVIVAGGGPAGSVTAKAAAAEGLDVLLIEKRPEIGEPIRCAEGITADGLREFMEPDPNWICGRIRKAKFFSPSASLRFSDDRDAAYVLERKIFDRDLARMAAAAGAEVFTKTRAMSLILEDGRTCGIRGKLRGEDFEARAKVVVGADGVESKIARMAGIDTCLKVKDIGSCAQFRLAGIDFEQESCEIYYDRHWAPGGYVYVFPKGDGEANVGLGAVYDHGDLRRPIDNLIDFVSWRFPGASVLESVAGGVPLSGIMSRLSTGGLVLVGDAARLTDPGTGEGILNGMISGRIAGNVIADCIRNGDVSENALRRYDIEIEKTLGPVLQRNYAVKEYLRRCSNARMDTIFRMVKAMRIENYPTSAMVREVFNPRGSRAAALLSILMR
;
A
#
# COMPACT_ATOMS: atom_id res chain seq x y z
N VAL A 1 -22.01 15.78 -11.84
CA VAL A 1 -21.34 14.76 -12.70
C VAL A 1 -21.85 14.97 -14.11
N LYS A 2 -20.96 15.04 -15.07
CA LYS A 2 -21.28 15.09 -16.51
C LYS A 2 -21.66 13.69 -16.99
N ASP A 3 -22.30 13.63 -18.17
CA ASP A 3 -22.67 12.34 -18.78
C ASP A 3 -21.47 11.59 -19.40
N CYS A 4 -20.37 12.33 -19.70
CA CYS A 4 -19.21 11.76 -20.39
C CYS A 4 -17.90 12.41 -19.92
N TYR A 5 -16.87 11.58 -19.76
CA TYR A 5 -15.50 11.94 -19.41
C TYR A 5 -14.50 11.21 -20.31
N ASP A 6 -13.24 11.65 -20.30
CA ASP A 6 -12.15 10.85 -20.85
C ASP A 6 -11.80 9.70 -19.91
N VAL A 7 -11.70 9.98 -18.60
CA VAL A 7 -11.31 9.01 -17.59
C VAL A 7 -12.20 9.11 -16.36
N ILE A 8 -12.67 7.96 -15.85
CA ILE A 8 -13.32 7.87 -14.53
C ILE A 8 -12.44 7.03 -13.62
N VAL A 9 -12.02 7.61 -12.48
CA VAL A 9 -11.22 6.93 -11.46
C VAL A 9 -12.10 6.60 -10.26
N ALA A 10 -12.24 5.31 -9.95
CA ALA A 10 -13.07 4.82 -8.84
C ALA A 10 -12.20 4.50 -7.61
N GLY A 11 -12.14 5.43 -6.66
CA GLY A 11 -11.39 5.36 -5.40
C GLY A 11 -10.44 6.55 -5.22
N GLY A 12 -10.64 7.33 -4.14
CA GLY A 12 -9.90 8.55 -3.81
C GLY A 12 -8.68 8.34 -2.90
N GLY A 13 -8.15 7.11 -2.82
CA GLY A 13 -6.88 6.82 -2.12
C GLY A 13 -5.64 7.28 -2.93
N PRO A 14 -4.41 7.04 -2.42
CA PRO A 14 -3.17 7.52 -3.06
C PRO A 14 -3.05 7.11 -4.53
N ALA A 15 -3.36 5.86 -4.87
CA ALA A 15 -3.28 5.37 -6.25
C ALA A 15 -4.24 6.11 -7.19
N GLY A 16 -5.51 6.23 -6.78
CA GLY A 16 -6.52 6.89 -7.60
C GLY A 16 -6.32 8.39 -7.72
N SER A 17 -5.97 9.08 -6.62
CA SER A 17 -5.70 10.52 -6.64
C SER A 17 -4.50 10.87 -7.52
N VAL A 18 -3.42 10.07 -7.47
CA VAL A 18 -2.25 10.26 -8.35
C VAL A 18 -2.59 9.93 -9.80
N THR A 19 -3.42 8.90 -10.07
CA THR A 19 -3.91 8.62 -11.43
C THR A 19 -4.70 9.80 -12.00
N ALA A 20 -5.66 10.30 -11.21
CA ALA A 20 -6.50 11.43 -11.63
C ALA A 20 -5.67 12.68 -11.89
N LYS A 21 -4.69 12.99 -10.99
CA LYS A 21 -3.74 14.09 -11.19
C LYS A 21 -2.95 13.94 -12.49
N ALA A 22 -2.37 12.76 -12.72
CA ALA A 22 -1.52 12.52 -13.88
C ALA A 22 -2.33 12.64 -15.19
N ALA A 23 -3.52 12.04 -15.24
CA ALA A 23 -4.39 12.13 -16.43
C ALA A 23 -4.90 13.55 -16.69
N ALA A 24 -5.32 14.27 -15.63
CA ALA A 24 -5.79 15.66 -15.76
C ALA A 24 -4.67 16.62 -16.17
N ALA A 25 -3.45 16.41 -15.69
CA ALA A 25 -2.27 17.22 -16.09
C ALA A 25 -1.93 17.07 -17.59
N GLU A 26 -2.34 15.96 -18.23
CA GLU A 26 -2.24 15.73 -19.68
C GLU A 26 -3.42 16.33 -20.48
N GLY A 27 -4.30 17.09 -19.79
CA GLY A 27 -5.44 17.79 -20.41
C GLY A 27 -6.68 16.93 -20.62
N LEU A 28 -6.77 15.76 -19.99
CA LEU A 28 -7.95 14.90 -20.09
C LEU A 28 -9.07 15.38 -19.14
N ASP A 29 -10.32 15.15 -19.53
CA ASP A 29 -11.50 15.35 -18.68
C ASP A 29 -11.65 14.17 -17.72
N VAL A 30 -11.36 14.39 -16.45
CA VAL A 30 -11.22 13.34 -15.42
C VAL A 30 -12.24 13.49 -14.31
N LEU A 31 -12.95 12.40 -14.00
CA LEU A 31 -13.80 12.26 -12.84
C LEU A 31 -13.14 11.34 -11.80
N LEU A 32 -12.88 11.84 -10.59
CA LEU A 32 -12.46 11.03 -9.43
C LEU A 32 -13.63 10.87 -8.47
N ILE A 33 -14.04 9.64 -8.20
CA ILE A 33 -15.11 9.33 -7.25
C ILE A 33 -14.59 8.58 -6.02
N GLU A 34 -15.12 8.94 -4.85
CA GLU A 34 -14.88 8.24 -3.58
C GLU A 34 -16.21 7.86 -2.93
N LYS A 35 -16.34 6.57 -2.55
CA LYS A 35 -17.57 6.03 -1.92
C LYS A 35 -17.84 6.58 -0.52
N ARG A 36 -16.80 7.00 0.20
CA ARG A 36 -16.86 7.54 1.55
C ARG A 36 -17.25 9.01 1.54
N PRO A 37 -17.75 9.54 2.68
CA PRO A 37 -18.05 10.98 2.79
C PRO A 37 -16.79 11.85 2.79
N GLU A 38 -15.65 11.27 3.19
CA GLU A 38 -14.35 11.94 3.25
C GLU A 38 -13.28 11.07 2.61
N ILE A 39 -12.36 11.72 1.87
CA ILE A 39 -11.13 11.09 1.39
C ILE A 39 -10.19 10.94 2.57
N GLY A 40 -9.54 9.75 2.66
CA GLY A 40 -8.65 9.44 3.76
C GLY A 40 -9.33 8.87 5.00
N GLU A 41 -10.63 8.54 4.95
CA GLU A 41 -11.33 7.93 6.09
C GLU A 41 -12.22 6.73 5.71
N PRO A 42 -12.22 5.65 6.54
CA PRO A 42 -11.30 5.35 7.65
C PRO A 42 -9.92 4.93 7.11
N ILE A 43 -8.86 5.32 7.82
CA ILE A 43 -7.50 4.87 7.54
C ILE A 43 -7.32 3.44 8.06
N ARG A 44 -6.82 2.54 7.19
CA ARG A 44 -6.49 1.16 7.53
C ARG A 44 -5.06 0.88 7.08
N CYS A 45 -4.10 1.52 7.72
CA CYS A 45 -2.72 1.54 7.29
C CYS A 45 -1.81 1.88 8.47
N ALA A 46 -0.58 1.36 8.46
CA ALA A 46 0.48 1.76 9.39
C ALA A 46 1.01 3.18 9.12
N GLU A 47 0.72 3.73 7.92
CA GLU A 47 1.01 5.08 7.47
C GLU A 47 2.50 5.38 7.23
N GLY A 48 3.36 4.35 7.20
CA GLY A 48 4.77 4.50 6.88
C GLY A 48 5.01 4.66 5.38
N ILE A 49 5.94 5.54 5.00
CA ILE A 49 6.43 5.70 3.62
C ILE A 49 7.92 6.02 3.62
N THR A 50 8.66 5.51 2.63
CA THR A 50 10.09 5.83 2.49
C THR A 50 10.30 7.28 2.11
N ALA A 51 11.31 7.93 2.71
CA ALA A 51 11.58 9.34 2.47
C ALA A 51 12.01 9.62 1.02
N ASP A 52 12.89 8.78 0.46
CA ASP A 52 13.35 8.91 -0.92
C ASP A 52 12.20 8.68 -1.91
N GLY A 53 11.35 7.65 -1.66
CA GLY A 53 10.21 7.38 -2.52
C GLY A 53 9.15 8.48 -2.54
N LEU A 54 8.87 9.08 -1.39
CA LEU A 54 7.94 10.21 -1.31
C LEU A 54 8.42 11.42 -2.12
N ARG A 55 9.74 11.72 -2.04
CA ARG A 55 10.35 12.85 -2.77
C ARG A 55 10.28 12.72 -4.30
N GLU A 56 10.06 11.53 -4.83
CA GLU A 56 9.79 11.37 -6.27
C GLU A 56 8.45 11.96 -6.71
N PHE A 57 7.54 12.23 -5.78
CA PHE A 57 6.18 12.72 -6.05
C PHE A 57 5.95 14.12 -5.54
N MET A 58 6.53 14.47 -4.40
CA MET A 58 6.33 15.76 -3.74
C MET A 58 7.35 16.01 -2.63
N GLU A 59 7.55 17.28 -2.29
CA GLU A 59 8.31 17.65 -1.11
C GLU A 59 7.54 17.28 0.17
N PRO A 60 8.23 16.78 1.19
CA PRO A 60 7.64 16.48 2.48
C PRO A 60 7.03 17.72 3.13
N ASP A 61 5.75 17.67 3.50
CA ASP A 61 5.02 18.77 4.15
C ASP A 61 4.77 18.42 5.63
N PRO A 62 5.15 19.29 6.58
CA PRO A 62 4.94 19.06 8.02
C PRO A 62 3.47 18.93 8.42
N ASN A 63 2.51 19.39 7.59
CA ASN A 63 1.09 19.29 7.91
C ASN A 63 0.58 17.84 7.94
N TRP A 64 1.23 16.92 7.24
CA TRP A 64 0.86 15.51 7.21
C TRP A 64 1.98 14.54 7.60
N ILE A 65 3.18 15.03 7.97
CA ILE A 65 4.23 14.22 8.58
C ILE A 65 4.06 14.25 10.09
N CYS A 66 3.70 13.13 10.70
CA CYS A 66 3.59 12.99 12.15
C CYS A 66 4.87 12.43 12.78
N GLY A 67 5.56 11.54 12.09
CA GLY A 67 6.79 10.91 12.58
C GLY A 67 7.89 10.93 11.52
N ARG A 68 9.14 11.12 11.99
CA ARG A 68 10.37 11.05 11.19
C ARG A 68 11.17 9.85 11.67
N ILE A 69 11.47 8.92 10.80
CA ILE A 69 12.18 7.70 11.16
C ILE A 69 13.63 7.83 10.70
N ARG A 70 14.54 7.89 11.67
CA ARG A 70 15.99 7.85 11.49
C ARG A 70 16.59 6.56 12.04
N LYS A 71 15.86 5.89 12.95
CA LYS A 71 16.29 4.67 13.60
C LYS A 71 15.29 3.55 13.32
N ALA A 72 15.80 2.33 13.15
CA ALA A 72 14.97 1.15 13.01
C ALA A 72 15.48 0.05 13.94
N LYS A 73 14.57 -0.52 14.73
CA LYS A 73 14.85 -1.62 15.64
C LYS A 73 14.05 -2.83 15.21
N PHE A 74 14.75 -3.91 14.96
CA PHE A 74 14.14 -5.18 14.62
C PHE A 74 14.37 -6.17 15.75
N PHE A 75 13.34 -6.92 16.11
CA PHE A 75 13.37 -7.90 17.20
C PHE A 75 12.95 -9.27 16.70
N SER A 76 13.67 -10.29 17.09
CA SER A 76 13.24 -11.67 17.14
C SER A 76 13.08 -12.09 18.60
N PRO A 77 12.56 -13.28 18.95
CA PRO A 77 12.33 -13.65 20.36
C PRO A 77 13.53 -13.49 21.28
N SER A 78 14.75 -13.71 20.79
CA SER A 78 15.98 -13.66 21.60
C SER A 78 17.11 -12.79 21.03
N ALA A 79 16.88 -12.06 19.95
CA ALA A 79 17.89 -11.20 19.32
C ALA A 79 17.30 -9.90 18.78
N SER A 80 18.15 -8.90 18.65
CA SER A 80 17.73 -7.62 18.07
C SER A 80 18.81 -7.06 17.16
N LEU A 81 18.36 -6.27 16.15
CA LEU A 81 19.18 -5.49 15.23
C LEU A 81 18.77 -4.02 15.37
N ARG A 82 19.73 -3.10 15.25
CA ARG A 82 19.49 -1.67 15.34
C ARG A 82 20.23 -0.98 14.21
N PHE A 83 19.51 -0.08 13.54
CA PHE A 83 20.02 0.75 12.47
C PHE A 83 19.79 2.22 12.86
N SER A 84 20.69 3.10 12.45
CA SER A 84 20.56 4.54 12.65
C SER A 84 21.06 5.29 11.42
N ASP A 85 20.52 6.48 11.23
CA ASP A 85 20.91 7.41 10.15
C ASP A 85 20.85 8.84 10.67
N ASP A 86 21.65 9.72 10.09
CA ASP A 86 21.57 11.16 10.33
C ASP A 86 20.47 11.83 9.48
N ARG A 87 19.92 11.11 8.51
CA ARG A 87 18.85 11.55 7.61
C ARG A 87 17.55 10.81 7.90
N ASP A 88 16.45 11.43 7.52
CA ASP A 88 15.16 10.77 7.53
C ASP A 88 15.16 9.63 6.50
N ALA A 89 15.01 8.39 6.95
CA ALA A 89 14.91 7.21 6.12
C ALA A 89 13.46 6.95 5.67
N ALA A 90 12.50 7.29 6.54
CA ALA A 90 11.08 7.16 6.27
C ALA A 90 10.29 8.21 7.06
N TYR A 91 9.04 8.37 6.70
CA TYR A 91 8.05 9.19 7.41
C TYR A 91 6.85 8.34 7.83
N VAL A 92 6.21 8.76 8.92
CA VAL A 92 4.88 8.31 9.29
C VAL A 92 3.91 9.46 9.02
N LEU A 93 2.90 9.19 8.21
CA LEU A 93 1.98 10.18 7.69
C LEU A 93 0.75 10.32 8.59
N GLU A 94 0.08 11.48 8.54
CA GLU A 94 -1.33 11.59 8.85
C GLU A 94 -2.10 11.43 7.53
N ARG A 95 -2.45 10.19 7.20
CA ARG A 95 -3.03 9.85 5.91
C ARG A 95 -4.37 10.52 5.63
N LYS A 96 -5.12 10.85 6.65
CA LYS A 96 -6.34 11.63 6.52
C LYS A 96 -6.09 12.98 5.84
N ILE A 97 -4.98 13.64 6.20
CA ILE A 97 -4.57 14.93 5.61
C ILE A 97 -3.86 14.67 4.28
N PHE A 98 -2.94 13.71 4.24
CA PHE A 98 -2.16 13.37 3.06
C PHE A 98 -3.02 12.94 1.87
N ASP A 99 -3.99 12.02 2.08
CA ASP A 99 -4.86 11.54 1.01
C ASP A 99 -5.75 12.66 0.46
N ARG A 100 -6.24 13.56 1.33
CA ARG A 100 -6.98 14.77 0.91
C ARG A 100 -6.11 15.72 0.11
N ASP A 101 -4.84 15.88 0.50
CA ASP A 101 -3.91 16.74 -0.24
C ASP A 101 -3.61 16.18 -1.64
N LEU A 102 -3.45 14.87 -1.77
CA LEU A 102 -3.34 14.21 -3.08
C LEU A 102 -4.56 14.46 -3.97
N ALA A 103 -5.77 14.35 -3.41
CA ALA A 103 -7.00 14.61 -4.15
C ALA A 103 -7.15 16.11 -4.49
N ARG A 104 -6.73 17.02 -3.60
CA ARG A 104 -6.66 18.45 -3.88
C ARG A 104 -5.70 18.75 -5.05
N MET A 105 -4.56 18.05 -5.11
CA MET A 105 -3.62 18.18 -6.22
C MET A 105 -4.24 17.67 -7.54
N ALA A 106 -5.05 16.60 -7.49
CA ALA A 106 -5.79 16.14 -8.67
C ALA A 106 -6.82 17.17 -9.13
N ALA A 107 -7.58 17.76 -8.21
CA ALA A 107 -8.53 18.82 -8.50
C ALA A 107 -7.84 20.07 -9.07
N ALA A 108 -6.69 20.46 -8.53
CA ALA A 108 -5.89 21.58 -9.02
C ALA A 108 -5.33 21.33 -10.44
N ALA A 109 -5.12 20.06 -10.82
CA ALA A 109 -4.75 19.68 -12.18
C ALA A 109 -5.94 19.63 -13.16
N GLY A 110 -7.19 19.81 -12.68
CA GLY A 110 -8.40 19.85 -13.51
C GLY A 110 -9.36 18.68 -13.32
N ALA A 111 -9.07 17.70 -12.45
CA ALA A 111 -10.00 16.61 -12.19
C ALA A 111 -11.22 17.07 -11.39
N GLU A 112 -12.42 16.61 -11.77
CA GLU A 112 -13.61 16.75 -10.93
C GLU A 112 -13.59 15.68 -9.83
N VAL A 113 -13.80 16.05 -8.55
CA VAL A 113 -13.71 15.14 -7.41
C VAL A 113 -15.05 15.08 -6.68
N PHE A 114 -15.61 13.88 -6.54
CA PHE A 114 -16.88 13.67 -5.82
C PHE A 114 -16.74 12.62 -4.74
N THR A 115 -17.03 13.00 -3.50
CA THR A 115 -17.21 12.09 -2.36
C THR A 115 -18.66 11.58 -2.28
N LYS A 116 -18.95 10.60 -1.41
CA LYS A 116 -20.24 9.90 -1.32
C LYS A 116 -20.75 9.41 -2.67
N THR A 117 -19.80 9.01 -3.55
CA THR A 117 -20.08 8.56 -4.91
C THR A 117 -19.49 7.19 -5.12
N ARG A 118 -20.35 6.21 -5.38
CA ARG A 118 -19.97 4.79 -5.48
C ARG A 118 -20.33 4.24 -6.85
N ALA A 119 -19.35 3.65 -7.52
CA ALA A 119 -19.59 2.78 -8.68
C ALA A 119 -20.27 1.48 -8.20
N MET A 120 -21.37 1.11 -8.82
CA MET A 120 -22.16 -0.09 -8.53
C MET A 120 -22.05 -1.14 -9.63
N SER A 121 -21.87 -0.72 -10.89
CA SER A 121 -21.63 -1.58 -12.04
C SER A 121 -20.84 -0.84 -13.11
N LEU A 122 -20.23 -1.61 -14.02
CA LEU A 122 -19.63 -1.07 -15.25
C LEU A 122 -20.65 -1.00 -16.38
N ILE A 123 -20.48 -0.05 -17.28
CA ILE A 123 -21.14 -0.04 -18.58
C ILE A 123 -20.21 -0.78 -19.53
N LEU A 124 -20.70 -1.88 -20.10
CA LEU A 124 -19.96 -2.71 -21.02
C LEU A 124 -20.62 -2.67 -22.40
N GLU A 125 -19.81 -2.47 -23.44
CA GLU A 125 -20.22 -2.53 -24.86
C GLU A 125 -19.19 -3.39 -25.61
N ASP A 126 -19.64 -4.43 -26.26
CA ASP A 126 -18.81 -5.38 -27.01
C ASP A 126 -17.62 -5.93 -26.17
N GLY A 127 -17.87 -6.17 -24.88
CA GLY A 127 -16.85 -6.65 -23.94
C GLY A 127 -15.86 -5.60 -23.45
N ARG A 128 -15.99 -4.33 -23.87
CA ARG A 128 -15.17 -3.20 -23.44
C ARG A 128 -15.88 -2.38 -22.36
N THR A 129 -15.13 -1.91 -21.38
CA THR A 129 -15.63 -0.96 -20.39
C THR A 129 -15.78 0.42 -21.01
N CYS A 130 -16.97 1.03 -20.90
CA CYS A 130 -17.33 2.31 -21.49
C CYS A 130 -17.90 3.32 -20.45
N GLY A 131 -17.81 3.02 -19.16
CA GLY A 131 -18.30 3.90 -18.10
C GLY A 131 -18.74 3.14 -16.86
N ILE A 132 -19.44 3.84 -15.99
CA ILE A 132 -19.99 3.32 -14.72
C ILE A 132 -21.45 3.71 -14.54
N ARG A 133 -22.18 2.85 -13.81
CA ARG A 133 -23.43 3.21 -13.12
C ARG A 133 -23.19 3.18 -11.63
N GLY A 134 -23.82 4.10 -10.90
CA GLY A 134 -23.55 4.20 -9.48
C GLY A 134 -24.54 5.05 -8.72
N LYS A 135 -24.13 5.41 -7.51
CA LYS A 135 -24.93 6.31 -6.63
C LYS A 135 -24.07 7.51 -6.23
N LEU A 136 -24.59 8.70 -6.50
CA LEU A 136 -24.08 9.98 -6.02
C LEU A 136 -24.98 10.46 -4.88
N ARG A 137 -24.45 10.47 -3.65
CA ARG A 137 -25.20 10.89 -2.45
C ARG A 137 -26.53 10.16 -2.25
N GLY A 138 -26.65 8.93 -2.78
CA GLY A 138 -27.85 8.10 -2.70
C GLY A 138 -28.67 8.05 -3.98
N GLU A 139 -28.54 9.02 -4.87
CA GLU A 139 -29.25 9.08 -6.15
C GLU A 139 -28.49 8.32 -7.23
N ASP A 140 -29.23 7.67 -8.13
CA ASP A 140 -28.63 6.91 -9.23
C ASP A 140 -28.05 7.87 -10.27
N PHE A 141 -26.88 7.52 -10.79
CA PHE A 141 -26.22 8.22 -11.89
C PHE A 141 -25.57 7.27 -12.86
N GLU A 142 -25.41 7.71 -14.08
CA GLU A 142 -24.62 7.04 -15.11
C GLU A 142 -23.62 8.05 -15.69
N ALA A 143 -22.37 7.60 -15.89
CA ALA A 143 -21.35 8.39 -16.58
C ALA A 143 -20.53 7.50 -17.51
N ARG A 144 -20.38 7.93 -18.76
CA ARG A 144 -19.56 7.25 -19.75
C ARG A 144 -18.11 7.71 -19.66
N ALA A 145 -17.19 6.84 -20.05
CA ALA A 145 -15.76 7.18 -20.14
C ALA A 145 -15.07 6.36 -21.22
N LYS A 146 -13.99 6.92 -21.79
CA LYS A 146 -13.09 6.16 -22.68
C LYS A 146 -12.35 5.09 -21.87
N VAL A 147 -11.91 5.43 -20.65
CA VAL A 147 -11.24 4.50 -19.73
C VAL A 147 -11.79 4.66 -18.31
N VAL A 148 -12.06 3.55 -17.63
CA VAL A 148 -12.34 3.48 -16.20
C VAL A 148 -11.08 2.97 -15.48
N VAL A 149 -10.75 3.57 -14.33
CA VAL A 149 -9.64 3.12 -13.48
C VAL A 149 -10.19 2.56 -12.19
N GLY A 150 -9.91 1.28 -11.91
CA GLY A 150 -10.22 0.64 -10.63
C GLY A 150 -9.12 0.93 -9.62
N ALA A 151 -9.41 1.83 -8.67
CA ALA A 151 -8.54 2.23 -7.56
C ALA A 151 -9.21 1.96 -6.20
N ASP A 152 -10.09 0.98 -6.16
CA ASP A 152 -11.01 0.67 -5.05
C ASP A 152 -10.40 -0.22 -3.96
N GLY A 153 -9.05 -0.32 -3.96
CA GLY A 153 -8.26 -0.95 -2.92
C GLY A 153 -8.40 -2.48 -2.90
N VAL A 154 -8.09 -3.09 -1.76
CA VAL A 154 -8.07 -4.55 -1.59
C VAL A 154 -9.40 -5.24 -1.95
N GLU A 155 -10.52 -4.52 -1.87
CA GLU A 155 -11.83 -5.06 -2.27
C GLU A 155 -11.92 -5.37 -3.77
N SER A 156 -11.25 -4.59 -4.61
CA SER A 156 -11.12 -4.78 -6.07
C SER A 156 -12.44 -5.16 -6.76
N LYS A 157 -13.53 -4.46 -6.41
CA LYS A 157 -14.87 -4.73 -6.95
C LYS A 157 -14.98 -4.36 -8.41
N ILE A 158 -14.31 -3.27 -8.81
CA ILE A 158 -14.27 -2.81 -10.21
C ILE A 158 -13.70 -3.89 -11.12
N ALA A 159 -12.59 -4.53 -10.71
CA ALA A 159 -12.00 -5.63 -11.47
C ALA A 159 -12.97 -6.80 -11.63
N ARG A 160 -13.66 -7.19 -10.54
CA ARG A 160 -14.65 -8.29 -10.59
C ARG A 160 -15.86 -7.96 -11.46
N MET A 161 -16.31 -6.70 -11.49
CA MET A 161 -17.37 -6.25 -12.39
C MET A 161 -16.97 -6.40 -13.87
N ALA A 162 -15.66 -6.31 -14.16
CA ALA A 162 -15.08 -6.54 -15.49
C ALA A 162 -14.77 -8.03 -15.78
N GLY A 163 -15.14 -8.94 -14.88
CA GLY A 163 -14.87 -10.37 -15.04
C GLY A 163 -13.43 -10.80 -14.72
N ILE A 164 -12.61 -9.91 -14.12
CA ILE A 164 -11.24 -10.24 -13.69
C ILE A 164 -11.32 -10.92 -12.33
N ASP A 165 -10.75 -12.13 -12.21
CA ASP A 165 -10.68 -12.82 -10.93
C ASP A 165 -9.68 -12.14 -9.99
N THR A 166 -10.20 -11.62 -8.88
CA THR A 166 -9.42 -10.98 -7.82
C THR A 166 -9.48 -11.76 -6.50
N CYS A 167 -9.87 -13.04 -6.52
CA CYS A 167 -9.87 -13.84 -5.31
C CYS A 167 -8.45 -14.06 -4.79
N LEU A 168 -8.24 -13.83 -3.51
CA LEU A 168 -6.98 -14.08 -2.82
C LEU A 168 -7.03 -15.45 -2.13
N LYS A 169 -5.92 -16.17 -2.17
CA LYS A 169 -5.73 -17.35 -1.31
C LYS A 169 -5.51 -16.87 0.13
N VAL A 170 -5.91 -17.67 1.11
CA VAL A 170 -5.75 -17.32 2.54
C VAL A 170 -4.30 -16.93 2.87
N LYS A 171 -3.33 -17.67 2.35
CA LYS A 171 -1.89 -17.38 2.53
C LYS A 171 -1.39 -16.08 1.90
N ASP A 172 -2.21 -15.47 1.06
CA ASP A 172 -1.89 -14.23 0.32
C ASP A 172 -2.70 -13.03 0.85
N ILE A 173 -3.33 -13.19 2.02
CA ILE A 173 -4.02 -12.13 2.74
C ILE A 173 -3.28 -11.89 4.05
N GLY A 174 -2.72 -10.70 4.24
CA GLY A 174 -2.28 -10.21 5.53
C GLY A 174 -3.51 -9.76 6.33
N SER A 175 -3.82 -10.46 7.42
CA SER A 175 -4.87 -10.05 8.35
C SER A 175 -4.28 -9.10 9.38
N CYS A 176 -4.78 -7.85 9.43
CA CYS A 176 -4.17 -6.77 10.18
C CYS A 176 -5.11 -6.23 11.26
N ALA A 177 -4.52 -5.85 12.38
CA ALA A 177 -5.14 -5.04 13.41
C ALA A 177 -4.15 -3.95 13.85
N GLN A 178 -4.66 -2.77 14.21
CA GLN A 178 -3.86 -1.63 14.65
C GLN A 178 -4.61 -0.83 15.70
N PHE A 179 -3.87 -0.34 16.68
CA PHE A 179 -4.27 0.73 17.58
C PHE A 179 -3.43 1.99 17.35
N ARG A 180 -4.03 3.16 17.44
CA ARG A 180 -3.33 4.40 17.75
C ARG A 180 -3.28 4.52 19.26
N LEU A 181 -2.09 4.51 19.82
CA LEU A 181 -1.85 4.57 21.27
C LEU A 181 -1.34 5.95 21.66
N ALA A 182 -1.72 6.38 22.88
CA ALA A 182 -1.17 7.56 23.55
C ALA A 182 -0.68 7.22 24.94
N GLY A 183 0.16 8.11 25.52
CA GLY A 183 0.72 7.95 26.85
C GLY A 183 1.77 6.84 26.91
N ILE A 184 2.51 6.64 25.82
CA ILE A 184 3.56 5.62 25.72
C ILE A 184 4.95 6.21 25.80
N ASP A 185 5.85 5.52 26.51
CA ASP A 185 7.28 5.80 26.48
C ASP A 185 7.91 5.08 25.29
N PHE A 186 8.18 5.86 24.23
CA PHE A 186 8.67 5.37 22.96
C PHE A 186 9.55 6.41 22.26
N GLU A 187 10.66 5.99 21.67
CA GLU A 187 11.59 6.85 20.95
C GLU A 187 10.99 7.37 19.64
N GLN A 188 10.64 8.65 19.58
CA GLN A 188 9.85 9.24 18.49
C GLN A 188 10.56 9.32 17.13
N GLU A 189 11.89 9.10 17.06
CA GLU A 189 12.63 8.99 15.78
C GLU A 189 12.89 7.54 15.36
N SER A 190 12.29 6.57 16.05
CA SER A 190 12.52 5.14 15.84
C SER A 190 11.26 4.43 15.40
N CYS A 191 11.41 3.44 14.53
CA CYS A 191 10.38 2.40 14.35
C CYS A 191 10.85 1.09 15.00
N GLU A 192 9.90 0.29 15.46
CA GLU A 192 10.17 -1.05 15.97
C GLU A 192 9.38 -2.08 15.16
N ILE A 193 10.05 -3.19 14.81
CA ILE A 193 9.45 -4.33 14.09
C ILE A 193 9.77 -5.60 14.85
N TYR A 194 8.74 -6.39 15.17
CA TYR A 194 8.88 -7.63 15.94
C TYR A 194 8.50 -8.83 15.08
N TYR A 195 9.46 -9.68 14.79
CA TYR A 195 9.27 -10.96 14.11
C TYR A 195 9.15 -12.08 15.15
N ASP A 196 7.95 -12.29 15.65
CA ASP A 196 7.64 -13.35 16.60
C ASP A 196 6.29 -13.97 16.26
N ARG A 197 6.29 -15.28 16.01
CA ARG A 197 5.07 -16.04 15.70
C ARG A 197 4.04 -16.06 16.82
N HIS A 198 4.46 -15.80 18.06
CA HIS A 198 3.55 -15.67 19.18
C HIS A 198 2.57 -14.50 18.98
N TRP A 199 3.09 -13.36 18.46
CA TRP A 199 2.31 -12.15 18.22
C TRP A 199 1.71 -12.10 16.82
N ALA A 200 2.53 -12.41 15.80
CA ALA A 200 2.17 -12.26 14.40
C ALA A 200 2.61 -13.49 13.60
N PRO A 201 1.85 -14.58 13.58
CA PRO A 201 2.17 -15.76 12.79
C PRO A 201 2.34 -15.40 11.30
N GLY A 202 3.50 -15.74 10.73
CA GLY A 202 3.80 -15.49 9.32
C GLY A 202 3.92 -14.02 8.90
N GLY A 203 3.99 -13.11 9.87
CA GLY A 203 4.10 -11.67 9.66
C GLY A 203 4.94 -10.97 10.73
N TYR A 204 4.55 -9.77 11.15
CA TYR A 204 5.27 -8.98 12.15
C TYR A 204 4.34 -8.00 12.88
N VAL A 205 4.78 -7.58 14.08
CA VAL A 205 4.22 -6.42 14.80
C VAL A 205 5.07 -5.20 14.49
N TYR A 206 4.46 -4.05 14.37
CA TYR A 206 5.14 -2.77 14.17
C TYR A 206 4.71 -1.72 15.20
N VAL A 207 5.65 -0.80 15.49
CA VAL A 207 5.42 0.41 16.28
C VAL A 207 5.97 1.58 15.47
N PHE A 208 5.10 2.48 15.02
CA PHE A 208 5.46 3.65 14.22
C PHE A 208 5.07 4.93 14.95
N PRO A 209 6.02 5.87 15.15
CA PRO A 209 5.77 7.10 15.88
C PRO A 209 4.74 7.99 15.17
N LYS A 210 3.85 8.61 15.98
CA LYS A 210 2.86 9.59 15.50
C LYS A 210 3.07 10.98 16.11
N GLY A 211 4.21 11.22 16.78
CA GLY A 211 4.47 12.44 17.51
C GLY A 211 3.79 12.49 18.89
N ASP A 212 4.22 13.44 19.72
CA ASP A 212 3.58 13.79 21.01
C ASP A 212 3.26 12.64 21.96
N GLY A 213 4.11 11.60 22.00
CA GLY A 213 3.89 10.41 22.83
C GLY A 213 2.84 9.45 22.28
N GLU A 214 2.52 9.55 21.00
CA GLU A 214 1.62 8.66 20.29
C GLU A 214 2.37 7.73 19.31
N ALA A 215 1.80 6.57 19.04
CA ALA A 215 2.25 5.67 17.97
C ALA A 215 1.11 4.85 17.38
N ASN A 216 1.26 4.50 16.12
CA ASN A 216 0.53 3.40 15.51
C ASN A 216 1.21 2.09 15.91
N VAL A 217 0.51 1.25 16.66
CA VAL A 217 0.95 -0.08 17.04
C VAL A 217 0.03 -1.09 16.41
N GLY A 218 0.57 -1.95 15.57
CA GLY A 218 -0.25 -2.90 14.85
C GLY A 218 0.51 -4.15 14.46
N LEU A 219 -0.22 -5.09 13.92
CA LEU A 219 0.34 -6.31 13.35
C LEU A 219 -0.33 -6.69 12.04
N GLY A 220 0.46 -7.34 11.20
CA GLY A 220 -0.03 -8.10 10.06
C GLY A 220 0.36 -9.56 10.25
N ALA A 221 -0.61 -10.46 10.17
CA ALA A 221 -0.38 -11.90 10.28
C ALA A 221 -0.91 -12.62 9.03
N VAL A 222 -0.21 -13.66 8.61
CA VAL A 222 -0.65 -14.56 7.53
C VAL A 222 -0.93 -15.92 8.16
N TYR A 223 -2.20 -16.22 8.33
CA TYR A 223 -2.64 -17.44 8.98
C TYR A 223 -2.61 -18.63 8.01
N ASP A 224 -2.20 -19.78 8.55
CA ASP A 224 -2.41 -21.06 7.91
C ASP A 224 -3.78 -21.63 8.35
N HIS A 225 -4.30 -22.64 7.63
CA HIS A 225 -5.51 -23.33 8.03
C HIS A 225 -5.34 -23.95 9.43
N GLY A 226 -6.15 -23.51 10.39
CA GLY A 226 -6.13 -23.98 11.78
C GLY A 226 -5.77 -22.94 12.83
N ASP A 227 -5.17 -21.81 12.45
CA ASP A 227 -4.99 -20.69 13.37
C ASP A 227 -6.32 -19.98 13.60
N LEU A 228 -6.82 -20.04 14.83
CA LEU A 228 -8.16 -19.50 15.18
C LEU A 228 -8.10 -18.17 15.92
N ARG A 229 -6.90 -17.71 16.31
CA ARG A 229 -6.76 -16.49 17.10
C ARG A 229 -6.87 -15.26 16.23
N ARG A 230 -7.73 -14.32 16.62
CA ARG A 230 -7.92 -13.07 15.87
C ARG A 230 -6.70 -12.15 15.99
N PRO A 231 -6.31 -11.42 14.94
CA PRO A 231 -5.20 -10.44 15.02
C PRO A 231 -5.35 -9.45 16.16
N ILE A 232 -6.58 -9.01 16.44
CA ILE A 232 -6.86 -8.05 17.52
C ILE A 232 -6.51 -8.60 18.92
N ASP A 233 -6.73 -9.89 19.16
CA ASP A 233 -6.44 -10.52 20.45
C ASP A 233 -4.91 -10.58 20.66
N ASN A 234 -4.14 -10.91 19.62
CA ASN A 234 -2.68 -10.89 19.67
C ASN A 234 -2.15 -9.45 19.89
N LEU A 235 -2.79 -8.46 19.28
CA LEU A 235 -2.42 -7.07 19.44
C LEU A 235 -2.67 -6.56 20.86
N ILE A 236 -3.81 -6.93 21.47
CA ILE A 236 -4.12 -6.60 22.88
C ILE A 236 -3.04 -7.14 23.81
N ASP A 237 -2.65 -8.40 23.63
CA ASP A 237 -1.62 -9.02 24.48
C ASP A 237 -0.25 -8.35 24.25
N PHE A 238 0.12 -8.05 23.00
CA PHE A 238 1.36 -7.33 22.70
C PHE A 238 1.39 -5.96 23.37
N VAL A 239 0.30 -5.18 23.25
CA VAL A 239 0.20 -3.85 23.83
C VAL A 239 0.25 -3.91 25.34
N SER A 240 -0.43 -4.88 25.96
CA SER A 240 -0.40 -5.09 27.42
C SER A 240 1.01 -5.41 27.93
N TRP A 241 1.79 -6.14 27.13
CA TRP A 241 3.18 -6.45 27.44
C TRP A 241 4.14 -5.30 27.21
N ARG A 242 4.05 -4.62 26.03
CA ARG A 242 5.03 -3.61 25.61
C ARG A 242 4.73 -2.21 26.15
N PHE A 243 3.46 -1.88 26.29
CA PHE A 243 2.96 -0.55 26.68
C PHE A 243 1.86 -0.65 27.74
N PRO A 244 2.17 -1.18 28.93
CA PRO A 244 1.17 -1.30 30.01
C PRO A 244 0.65 0.08 30.40
N GLY A 245 -0.67 0.22 30.45
CA GLY A 245 -1.34 1.49 30.80
C GLY A 245 -1.52 2.48 29.64
N ALA A 246 -1.13 2.15 28.42
CA ALA A 246 -1.38 2.98 27.24
C ALA A 246 -2.88 3.18 26.99
N SER A 247 -3.25 4.38 26.52
CA SER A 247 -4.61 4.68 26.11
C SER A 247 -4.80 4.38 24.61
N VAL A 248 -5.87 3.66 24.26
CA VAL A 248 -6.25 3.40 22.87
C VAL A 248 -7.11 4.54 22.36
N LEU A 249 -6.60 5.31 21.39
CA LEU A 249 -7.33 6.42 20.77
C LEU A 249 -8.13 5.96 19.55
N GLU A 250 -7.62 4.98 18.80
CA GLU A 250 -8.26 4.45 17.59
C GLU A 250 -7.97 2.95 17.46
N SER A 251 -8.94 2.21 16.93
CA SER A 251 -8.82 0.78 16.62
C SER A 251 -9.29 0.52 15.22
N VAL A 252 -8.43 -0.07 14.39
CA VAL A 252 -8.76 -0.44 13.02
C VAL A 252 -8.33 -1.87 12.71
N ALA A 253 -9.05 -2.50 11.77
CA ALA A 253 -8.70 -3.81 11.24
C ALA A 253 -8.90 -3.84 9.73
N GLY A 254 -8.15 -4.67 9.05
CA GLY A 254 -8.22 -4.76 7.60
C GLY A 254 -7.46 -5.95 7.03
N GLY A 255 -7.52 -6.06 5.71
CA GLY A 255 -6.74 -7.04 4.95
C GLY A 255 -5.78 -6.32 3.99
N VAL A 256 -4.61 -6.90 3.81
CA VAL A 256 -3.59 -6.44 2.87
C VAL A 256 -3.35 -7.55 1.83
N PRO A 257 -3.39 -7.24 0.50
CA PRO A 257 -3.13 -8.24 -0.52
C PRO A 257 -1.62 -8.49 -0.65
N LEU A 258 -1.17 -9.70 -0.34
CA LEU A 258 0.23 -10.11 -0.34
C LEU A 258 0.53 -11.18 -1.40
N SER A 259 -0.24 -11.24 -2.48
CA SER A 259 -0.12 -12.26 -3.53
C SER A 259 0.96 -11.99 -4.57
N GLY A 260 1.49 -10.78 -4.62
CA GLY A 260 2.24 -10.29 -5.78
C GLY A 260 1.30 -9.87 -6.93
N ILE A 261 1.90 -9.42 -8.03
CA ILE A 261 1.21 -8.82 -9.17
C ILE A 261 0.20 -9.79 -9.81
N MET A 262 -0.94 -9.28 -10.21
CA MET A 262 -1.92 -10.02 -11.02
C MET A 262 -1.38 -10.20 -12.44
N SER A 263 -1.79 -11.29 -13.08
CA SER A 263 -1.40 -11.59 -14.47
C SER A 263 -2.01 -10.63 -15.50
N ARG A 264 -3.04 -9.87 -15.10
CA ARG A 264 -3.77 -8.94 -15.96
C ARG A 264 -4.18 -7.72 -15.14
N LEU A 265 -3.66 -6.55 -15.48
CA LEU A 265 -3.93 -5.29 -14.81
C LEU A 265 -4.81 -4.36 -15.66
N SER A 266 -4.96 -4.67 -16.94
CA SER A 266 -5.77 -3.89 -17.88
C SER A 266 -6.63 -4.77 -18.79
N THR A 267 -7.71 -4.21 -19.32
CA THR A 267 -8.52 -4.78 -20.40
C THR A 267 -9.10 -3.62 -21.22
N GLY A 268 -9.88 -3.91 -22.27
CA GLY A 268 -10.44 -2.84 -23.09
C GLY A 268 -11.23 -1.82 -22.26
N GLY A 269 -10.77 -0.58 -22.22
CA GLY A 269 -11.38 0.52 -21.46
C GLY A 269 -11.25 0.43 -19.93
N LEU A 270 -10.41 -0.45 -19.38
CA LEU A 270 -10.21 -0.58 -17.92
C LEU A 270 -8.74 -0.73 -17.56
N VAL A 271 -8.31 -0.07 -16.48
CA VAL A 271 -7.00 -0.20 -15.85
C VAL A 271 -7.17 -0.32 -14.33
N LEU A 272 -6.37 -1.16 -13.68
CA LEU A 272 -6.37 -1.36 -12.22
C LEU A 272 -5.07 -0.78 -11.62
N VAL A 273 -5.17 -0.10 -10.47
CA VAL A 273 -4.01 0.52 -9.80
C VAL A 273 -3.97 0.19 -8.30
N GLY A 274 -2.78 0.28 -7.70
CA GLY A 274 -2.58 0.05 -6.27
C GLY A 274 -3.01 -1.34 -5.80
N ASP A 275 -3.65 -1.41 -4.64
CA ASP A 275 -4.10 -2.68 -4.04
C ASP A 275 -5.17 -3.39 -4.89
N ALA A 276 -5.94 -2.64 -5.69
CA ALA A 276 -6.90 -3.24 -6.61
C ALA A 276 -6.21 -4.09 -7.70
N ALA A 277 -4.96 -3.75 -8.03
CA ALA A 277 -4.04 -4.49 -8.90
C ALA A 277 -3.08 -5.40 -8.13
N ARG A 278 -3.21 -5.51 -6.79
CA ARG A 278 -2.34 -6.28 -5.90
C ARG A 278 -0.87 -5.86 -5.96
N LEU A 279 -0.62 -4.54 -5.99
CA LEU A 279 0.72 -3.99 -6.08
C LEU A 279 1.34 -3.66 -4.71
N THR A 280 0.69 -4.04 -3.62
CA THR A 280 1.29 -4.01 -2.28
C THR A 280 2.51 -4.92 -2.23
N ASP A 281 3.59 -4.45 -1.60
CA ASP A 281 4.79 -5.25 -1.40
C ASP A 281 4.50 -6.45 -0.47
N PRO A 282 4.69 -7.70 -0.93
CA PRO A 282 4.33 -8.86 -0.14
C PRO A 282 5.19 -9.09 1.11
N GLY A 283 6.42 -8.57 1.11
CA GLY A 283 7.37 -8.74 2.23
C GLY A 283 7.18 -7.72 3.34
N THR A 284 6.85 -6.49 2.97
CA THR A 284 6.77 -5.36 3.91
C THR A 284 5.35 -4.84 4.14
N GLY A 285 4.38 -5.18 3.27
CA GLY A 285 3.03 -4.62 3.32
C GLY A 285 2.95 -3.16 2.84
N GLU A 286 4.03 -2.61 2.26
CA GLU A 286 4.06 -1.25 1.72
C GLU A 286 3.18 -1.17 0.48
N GLY A 287 2.22 -0.24 0.47
CA GLY A 287 1.26 -0.07 -0.62
C GLY A 287 1.08 1.38 -1.06
N ILE A 288 1.46 2.37 -0.23
CA ILE A 288 1.25 3.78 -0.53
C ILE A 288 2.08 4.20 -1.75
N LEU A 289 3.39 3.98 -1.69
CA LEU A 289 4.31 4.36 -2.76
C LEU A 289 4.05 3.56 -4.05
N ASN A 290 3.86 2.25 -3.94
CA ASN A 290 3.53 1.41 -5.10
C ASN A 290 2.19 1.82 -5.74
N GLY A 291 1.21 2.21 -4.92
CA GLY A 291 -0.04 2.80 -5.38
C GLY A 291 0.19 4.09 -6.16
N MET A 292 1.00 5.01 -5.65
CA MET A 292 1.35 6.28 -6.31
C MET A 292 2.12 6.06 -7.61
N ILE A 293 3.10 5.13 -7.63
CA ILE A 293 3.86 4.76 -8.83
C ILE A 293 2.92 4.23 -9.90
N SER A 294 2.07 3.26 -9.54
CA SER A 294 1.12 2.67 -10.48
C SER A 294 0.11 3.70 -11.01
N GLY A 295 -0.34 4.60 -10.14
CA GLY A 295 -1.24 5.69 -10.53
C GLY A 295 -0.62 6.65 -11.54
N ARG A 296 0.63 7.04 -11.35
CA ARG A 296 1.37 7.90 -12.29
C ARG A 296 1.56 7.21 -13.64
N ILE A 297 1.97 5.95 -13.65
CA ILE A 297 2.13 5.18 -14.88
C ILE A 297 0.78 5.03 -15.61
N ALA A 298 -0.30 4.70 -14.88
CA ALA A 298 -1.63 4.56 -15.45
C ALA A 298 -2.11 5.86 -16.12
N GLY A 299 -2.01 7.00 -15.41
CA GLY A 299 -2.43 8.30 -15.95
C GLY A 299 -1.71 8.65 -17.25
N ASN A 300 -0.39 8.46 -17.31
CA ASN A 300 0.41 8.74 -18.50
C ASN A 300 0.06 7.79 -19.67
N VAL A 301 -0.02 6.48 -19.42
CA VAL A 301 -0.36 5.49 -20.46
C VAL A 301 -1.77 5.73 -21.02
N ILE A 302 -2.74 6.00 -20.13
CA ILE A 302 -4.12 6.30 -20.53
C ILE A 302 -4.16 7.55 -21.40
N ALA A 303 -3.43 8.60 -21.04
CA ALA A 303 -3.38 9.83 -21.83
C ALA A 303 -2.82 9.58 -23.23
N ASP A 304 -1.74 8.80 -23.33
CA ASP A 304 -1.18 8.41 -24.64
C ASP A 304 -2.19 7.59 -25.47
N CYS A 305 -2.85 6.60 -24.86
CA CYS A 305 -3.83 5.79 -25.56
C CYS A 305 -5.02 6.61 -26.07
N ILE A 306 -5.53 7.54 -25.26
CA ILE A 306 -6.66 8.41 -25.66
C ILE A 306 -6.24 9.37 -26.77
N ARG A 307 -5.04 9.97 -26.73
CA ARG A 307 -4.51 10.83 -27.80
C ARG A 307 -4.36 10.09 -29.13
N ASN A 308 -4.00 8.81 -29.07
CA ASN A 308 -3.88 7.95 -30.26
C ASN A 308 -5.23 7.38 -30.73
N GLY A 309 -6.34 7.65 -30.03
CA GLY A 309 -7.67 7.13 -30.36
C GLY A 309 -7.86 5.63 -30.13
N ASP A 310 -6.93 4.97 -29.41
CA ASP A 310 -6.97 3.52 -29.16
C ASP A 310 -6.89 3.22 -27.67
N VAL A 311 -8.00 2.76 -27.08
CA VAL A 311 -8.12 2.28 -25.69
C VAL A 311 -8.51 0.80 -25.64
N SER A 312 -8.15 0.04 -26.68
CA SER A 312 -8.28 -1.40 -26.72
C SER A 312 -7.43 -2.07 -25.63
N GLU A 313 -7.72 -3.34 -25.36
CA GLU A 313 -6.90 -4.14 -24.46
C GLU A 313 -5.42 -4.15 -24.86
N ASN A 314 -5.15 -4.25 -26.18
CA ASN A 314 -3.77 -4.28 -26.67
C ASN A 314 -3.04 -2.96 -26.45
N ALA A 315 -3.71 -1.82 -26.61
CA ALA A 315 -3.12 -0.51 -26.35
C ALA A 315 -2.86 -0.29 -24.84
N LEU A 316 -3.84 -0.62 -23.99
CA LEU A 316 -3.73 -0.46 -22.52
C LEU A 316 -2.76 -1.46 -21.88
N ARG A 317 -2.45 -2.58 -22.53
CA ARG A 317 -1.43 -3.56 -22.07
C ARG A 317 -0.03 -2.94 -21.87
N ARG A 318 0.24 -1.79 -22.48
CA ARG A 318 1.47 -1.01 -22.19
C ARG A 318 1.60 -0.69 -20.71
N TYR A 319 0.49 -0.47 -20.01
CA TYR A 319 0.48 -0.28 -18.57
C TYR A 319 0.98 -1.52 -17.83
N ASP A 320 0.47 -2.71 -18.18
CA ASP A 320 0.88 -3.97 -17.56
C ASP A 320 2.40 -4.19 -17.73
N ILE A 321 2.91 -3.91 -18.93
CA ILE A 321 4.36 -4.03 -19.24
C ILE A 321 5.20 -3.06 -18.41
N GLU A 322 4.78 -1.81 -18.29
CA GLU A 322 5.53 -0.81 -17.50
C GLU A 322 5.49 -1.13 -15.98
N ILE A 323 4.37 -1.64 -15.46
CA ILE A 323 4.26 -2.10 -14.08
C ILE A 323 5.18 -3.30 -13.84
N GLU A 324 5.15 -4.32 -14.72
CA GLU A 324 6.02 -5.49 -14.59
C GLU A 324 7.50 -5.09 -14.61
N LYS A 325 7.89 -4.15 -15.48
CA LYS A 325 9.26 -3.64 -15.57
C LYS A 325 9.68 -2.85 -14.32
N THR A 326 8.76 -2.05 -13.76
CA THR A 326 9.07 -1.10 -12.68
C THR A 326 8.99 -1.76 -11.31
N LEU A 327 7.91 -2.49 -11.02
CA LEU A 327 7.64 -3.09 -9.72
C LEU A 327 7.84 -4.61 -9.68
N GLY A 328 7.74 -5.29 -10.83
CA GLY A 328 7.76 -6.74 -10.94
C GLY A 328 8.93 -7.41 -10.22
N PRO A 329 10.19 -7.02 -10.50
CA PRO A 329 11.37 -7.68 -9.90
C PRO A 329 11.41 -7.59 -8.38
N VAL A 330 10.98 -6.45 -7.81
CA VAL A 330 10.91 -6.26 -6.34
C VAL A 330 9.81 -7.10 -5.73
N LEU A 331 8.61 -7.03 -6.30
CA LEU A 331 7.45 -7.73 -5.75
C LEU A 331 7.61 -9.25 -5.84
N GLN A 332 8.19 -9.78 -6.92
CA GLN A 332 8.50 -11.20 -7.06
C GLN A 332 9.54 -11.66 -6.03
N ARG A 333 10.62 -10.91 -5.87
CA ARG A 333 11.64 -11.19 -4.85
C ARG A 333 11.02 -11.19 -3.46
N ASN A 334 10.25 -10.14 -3.11
CA ASN A 334 9.68 -9.98 -1.79
C ASN A 334 8.54 -10.98 -1.52
N TYR A 335 7.87 -11.47 -2.56
CA TYR A 335 6.95 -12.60 -2.42
C TYR A 335 7.68 -13.89 -1.98
N ALA A 336 8.82 -14.19 -2.59
CA ALA A 336 9.65 -15.35 -2.18
C ALA A 336 10.15 -15.21 -0.74
N VAL A 337 10.56 -13.99 -0.34
CA VAL A 337 10.95 -13.67 1.05
C VAL A 337 9.78 -13.92 2.00
N LYS A 338 8.59 -13.39 1.71
CA LYS A 338 7.38 -13.62 2.50
C LYS A 338 7.09 -15.10 2.67
N GLU A 339 7.12 -15.88 1.59
CA GLU A 339 6.86 -17.32 1.65
C GLU A 339 7.88 -18.06 2.51
N TYR A 340 9.15 -17.63 2.49
CA TYR A 340 10.17 -18.17 3.37
C TYR A 340 9.93 -17.79 4.84
N LEU A 341 9.77 -16.49 5.15
CA LEU A 341 9.59 -15.98 6.52
C LEU A 341 8.31 -16.54 7.15
N ARG A 342 7.23 -16.68 6.38
CA ARG A 342 5.96 -17.25 6.85
C ARG A 342 6.13 -18.64 7.44
N ARG A 343 7.08 -19.43 6.92
CA ARG A 343 7.37 -20.79 7.38
C ARG A 343 8.46 -20.86 8.46
N CYS A 344 9.15 -19.76 8.72
CA CYS A 344 10.22 -19.74 9.72
C CYS A 344 9.66 -19.94 11.14
N SER A 345 10.29 -20.83 11.90
CA SER A 345 10.07 -20.90 13.35
C SER A 345 10.77 -19.74 14.06
N ASN A 346 10.38 -19.46 15.30
CA ASN A 346 11.04 -18.47 16.15
C ASN A 346 12.55 -18.76 16.29
N ALA A 347 12.95 -20.02 16.48
CA ALA A 347 14.36 -20.42 16.57
C ALA A 347 15.12 -20.12 15.27
N ARG A 348 14.50 -20.35 14.10
CA ARG A 348 15.09 -20.00 12.81
C ARG A 348 15.23 -18.51 12.65
N MET A 349 14.23 -17.72 13.07
CA MET A 349 14.28 -16.25 13.06
C MET A 349 15.44 -15.73 13.92
N ASP A 350 15.60 -16.25 15.14
CA ASP A 350 16.75 -15.92 15.98
C ASP A 350 18.10 -16.22 15.33
N THR A 351 18.19 -17.35 14.63
CA THR A 351 19.40 -17.71 13.88
C THR A 351 19.70 -16.68 12.79
N ILE A 352 18.69 -16.29 12.02
CA ILE A 352 18.81 -15.24 10.97
C ILE A 352 19.33 -13.95 11.58
N PHE A 353 18.73 -13.49 12.68
CA PHE A 353 19.12 -12.25 13.35
C PHE A 353 20.58 -12.30 13.84
N ARG A 354 21.01 -13.42 14.44
CA ARG A 354 22.40 -13.58 14.86
C ARG A 354 23.39 -13.59 13.68
N MET A 355 23.02 -14.21 12.57
CA MET A 355 23.83 -14.19 11.34
C MET A 355 23.98 -12.78 10.77
N VAL A 356 22.86 -12.04 10.64
CA VAL A 356 22.85 -10.64 10.19
C VAL A 356 23.72 -9.76 11.10
N LYS A 357 23.63 -9.96 12.42
CA LYS A 357 24.46 -9.28 13.40
C LYS A 357 25.96 -9.58 13.24
N ALA A 358 26.29 -10.86 13.05
CA ALA A 358 27.67 -11.29 12.81
C ALA A 358 28.29 -10.68 11.52
N MET A 359 27.48 -10.37 10.53
CA MET A 359 27.87 -9.70 9.28
C MET A 359 28.08 -8.19 9.46
N ARG A 360 27.86 -7.63 10.65
CA ARG A 360 27.97 -6.19 10.98
C ARG A 360 27.11 -5.30 10.09
N ILE A 361 25.96 -5.79 9.64
CA ILE A 361 25.03 -5.02 8.79
C ILE A 361 24.41 -3.86 9.55
N GLU A 362 24.40 -3.92 10.90
CA GLU A 362 23.96 -2.82 11.79
C GLU A 362 24.76 -1.50 11.58
N ASN A 363 25.95 -1.58 10.99
CA ASN A 363 26.76 -0.40 10.67
C ASN A 363 26.29 0.36 9.41
N TYR A 364 25.29 -0.17 8.70
CA TYR A 364 24.71 0.53 7.56
C TYR A 364 23.66 1.56 8.01
N PRO A 365 23.60 2.72 7.35
CA PRO A 365 22.55 3.70 7.61
C PRO A 365 21.14 3.08 7.42
N THR A 366 20.18 3.52 8.21
CA THR A 366 18.78 3.09 8.10
C THR A 366 18.25 3.31 6.68
N SER A 367 18.57 4.44 6.05
CA SER A 367 18.19 4.74 4.67
C SER A 367 18.79 3.76 3.65
N ALA A 368 20.02 3.29 3.87
CA ALA A 368 20.63 2.27 3.01
C ALA A 368 19.94 0.92 3.17
N MET A 369 19.60 0.53 4.41
CA MET A 369 18.82 -0.69 4.68
C MET A 369 17.44 -0.63 4.01
N VAL A 370 16.72 0.46 4.17
CA VAL A 370 15.42 0.70 3.53
C VAL A 370 15.56 0.61 2.01
N ARG A 371 16.58 1.26 1.44
CA ARG A 371 16.85 1.21 -0.01
C ARG A 371 17.11 -0.22 -0.51
N GLU A 372 17.87 -1.02 0.22
CA GLU A 372 18.14 -2.43 -0.17
C GLU A 372 16.85 -3.28 -0.16
N VAL A 373 15.94 -3.06 0.78
CA VAL A 373 14.65 -3.77 0.86
C VAL A 373 13.76 -3.43 -0.32
N PHE A 374 13.71 -2.15 -0.72
CA PHE A 374 12.80 -1.64 -1.75
C PHE A 374 13.43 -1.50 -3.14
N ASN A 375 14.76 -1.72 -3.29
CA ASN A 375 15.44 -1.59 -4.58
C ASN A 375 15.48 -2.93 -5.34
N PRO A 376 14.98 -2.98 -6.60
CA PRO A 376 15.02 -4.18 -7.43
C PRO A 376 16.45 -4.65 -7.77
N ARG A 377 17.43 -3.73 -7.76
CA ARG A 377 18.84 -4.00 -8.10
C ARG A 377 19.73 -4.28 -6.90
N GLY A 378 19.19 -4.39 -5.70
CA GLY A 378 19.93 -4.64 -4.46
C GLY A 378 20.61 -6.01 -4.48
N SER A 379 21.85 -6.06 -4.95
CA SER A 379 22.65 -7.29 -5.05
C SER A 379 22.98 -7.91 -3.69
N ARG A 380 23.05 -7.09 -2.62
CA ARG A 380 23.39 -7.54 -1.27
C ARG A 380 22.19 -8.18 -0.56
N ALA A 381 21.00 -7.62 -0.70
CA ALA A 381 19.77 -8.23 -0.18
C ALA A 381 19.49 -9.57 -0.87
N ALA A 382 19.71 -9.67 -2.18
CA ALA A 382 19.60 -10.93 -2.92
C ALA A 382 20.65 -11.96 -2.45
N ALA A 383 21.89 -11.53 -2.17
CA ALA A 383 22.94 -12.40 -1.63
C ALA A 383 22.59 -12.89 -0.20
N LEU A 384 22.11 -11.99 0.67
CA LEU A 384 21.64 -12.35 2.02
C LEU A 384 20.49 -13.35 1.95
N LEU A 385 19.51 -13.10 1.09
CA LEU A 385 18.38 -14.00 0.88
C LEU A 385 18.81 -15.36 0.32
N SER A 386 19.76 -15.39 -0.61
CA SER A 386 20.29 -16.66 -1.14
C SER A 386 21.03 -17.49 -0.08
N ILE A 387 21.67 -16.82 0.89
CA ILE A 387 22.32 -17.47 2.04
C ILE A 387 21.28 -17.95 3.05
N LEU A 388 20.23 -17.17 3.28
CA LEU A 388 19.15 -17.49 4.24
C LEU A 388 18.21 -18.58 3.73
N MET A 389 18.07 -18.71 2.40
CA MET A 389 17.19 -19.71 1.77
C MET A 389 17.88 -21.06 1.51
N ARG A 390 19.20 -21.17 1.71
CA ARG A 390 19.97 -22.43 1.74
C ARG A 390 20.00 -22.98 3.18
#